data_e0ea0112a60de549997dc995fcad159f
#
_entry.id   e0ea0112a60de549997dc995fcad159f
#
_cell.length_a   1.000
_cell.length_b   1.000
_cell.length_c   1.000
_cell.angle_alpha   90.00
_cell.angle_beta   90.00
_cell.angle_gamma   90.00
#
_symmetry.space_group_name_H-M   'P 1'
#
loop_
_entity.id
_entity.type
_entity.pdbx_description
1 polymer ?
#
loop_
_entity_poly.entity_id
_entity_poly.type
_entity_poly.pdbx_seq_one_letter_code
_entity_poly.pdbx_strand_id
1 'polypeptide(L)'
;MGNKQATREAYGRVLVELGKENSNLIVMDADLSGSTKTGEFAKVFPERFFNMGIAEQNLYASAAGIALSGKVVCASTFAMFAAGRAFEIIRNSIGYTSANVKICASHAGITVGEDGASHQTFEDIALMRTIPGMTVINPCDGVSAEKLIRQAVAFDGPAYIRLGRAAVPVFYNESDNIELGKAKVLKEGNDVTIFATGIMVSEAMDAANSLADEGIEAEVIDIHTIKPLDEKAIIESARKTGLVVTAEEHSIIGGLGGAVAELLSRELPTKMAMVGQQDTFGESGKPEELKEKYGMTSHHIVEAVKKICK
;
A
#
# COMPACT_ATOMS: atom_id res chain seq x y z
N MET A 1 1.64 -10.50 -23.11
CA MET A 1 2.12 -9.94 -21.81
C MET A 1 1.30 -8.69 -21.57
N GLY A 2 0.53 -8.62 -20.47
CA GLY A 2 -0.25 -7.44 -20.13
C GLY A 2 0.64 -6.22 -19.87
N ASN A 3 0.05 -5.03 -19.91
CA ASN A 3 0.73 -3.78 -19.58
C ASN A 3 1.21 -3.84 -18.10
N LYS A 4 2.48 -3.50 -17.84
CA LYS A 4 3.02 -3.40 -16.49
C LYS A 4 3.34 -1.96 -16.16
N GLN A 5 3.06 -1.52 -14.93
CA GLN A 5 3.28 -0.16 -14.48
C GLN A 5 3.64 -0.11 -13.00
N ALA A 6 4.61 0.73 -12.63
CA ALA A 6 4.89 1.01 -11.22
C ALA A 6 3.87 2.01 -10.65
N THR A 7 3.38 1.77 -9.44
CA THR A 7 2.40 2.66 -8.79
C THR A 7 2.96 4.06 -8.54
N ARG A 8 4.28 4.20 -8.31
CA ARG A 8 4.95 5.51 -8.21
C ARG A 8 4.92 6.32 -9.52
N GLU A 9 4.88 5.65 -10.69
CA GLU A 9 4.78 6.33 -11.99
C GLU A 9 3.37 6.88 -12.22
N ALA A 10 2.35 6.12 -11.81
CA ALA A 10 0.97 6.61 -11.78
C ALA A 10 0.84 7.82 -10.85
N TYR A 11 1.48 7.78 -9.67
CA TYR A 11 1.54 8.91 -8.75
C TYR A 11 2.11 10.17 -9.41
N GLY A 12 3.27 10.09 -10.06
CA GLY A 12 3.87 11.25 -10.73
C GLY A 12 2.95 11.89 -11.78
N ARG A 13 2.25 11.06 -12.58
CA ARG A 13 1.29 11.56 -13.58
C ARG A 13 0.07 12.22 -12.93
N VAL A 14 -0.56 11.54 -11.98
CA VAL A 14 -1.78 12.07 -11.33
C VAL A 14 -1.53 13.36 -10.56
N LEU A 15 -0.34 13.55 -10.00
CA LEU A 15 0.04 14.82 -9.35
C LEU A 15 -0.04 16.00 -10.31
N VAL A 16 0.44 15.83 -11.54
CA VAL A 16 0.41 16.91 -12.55
C VAL A 16 -1.05 17.26 -12.92
N GLU A 17 -1.91 16.26 -13.06
CA GLU A 17 -3.32 16.47 -13.34
C GLU A 17 -4.04 17.17 -12.17
N LEU A 18 -3.86 16.64 -10.96
CA LEU A 18 -4.38 17.26 -9.74
C LEU A 18 -3.87 18.69 -9.53
N GLY A 19 -2.61 18.96 -9.92
CA GLY A 19 -2.06 20.32 -9.87
C GLY A 19 -2.74 21.30 -10.81
N LYS A 20 -3.28 20.84 -11.94
CA LYS A 20 -4.11 21.65 -12.85
C LYS A 20 -5.51 21.90 -12.27
N GLU A 21 -6.07 20.89 -11.62
CA GLU A 21 -7.43 20.90 -11.06
C GLU A 21 -7.52 21.65 -9.72
N ASN A 22 -6.45 21.60 -8.90
CA ASN A 22 -6.42 22.15 -7.54
C ASN A 22 -5.20 23.07 -7.33
N SER A 23 -5.42 24.38 -7.33
CA SER A 23 -4.38 25.38 -7.06
C SER A 23 -3.87 25.40 -5.61
N ASN A 24 -4.59 24.74 -4.68
CA ASN A 24 -4.16 24.60 -3.29
C ASN A 24 -3.27 23.38 -3.04
N LEU A 25 -3.05 22.54 -4.06
CA LEU A 25 -2.15 21.41 -3.95
C LEU A 25 -0.69 21.86 -3.93
N ILE A 26 0.02 21.49 -2.88
CA ILE A 26 1.46 21.65 -2.69
C ILE A 26 2.12 20.26 -2.71
N VAL A 27 3.26 20.16 -3.38
CA VAL A 27 4.04 18.91 -3.40
C VAL A 27 5.40 19.15 -2.79
N MET A 28 5.82 18.26 -1.91
CA MET A 28 7.09 18.34 -1.18
C MET A 28 7.86 17.04 -1.28
N ASP A 29 9.19 17.12 -1.28
CA ASP A 29 10.08 15.96 -1.43
C ASP A 29 11.36 16.10 -0.60
N ALA A 30 11.91 14.98 -0.15
CA ALA A 30 13.17 14.91 0.60
C ALA A 30 14.36 14.53 -0.30
N ASP A 31 14.56 15.27 -1.39
CA ASP A 31 15.68 15.10 -2.35
C ASP A 31 15.67 13.79 -3.15
N LEU A 32 14.49 13.20 -3.32
CA LEU A 32 14.28 11.96 -4.04
C LEU A 32 13.32 12.10 -5.24
N SER A 33 13.10 13.33 -5.73
CA SER A 33 12.05 13.67 -6.71
C SER A 33 12.11 12.88 -8.02
N GLY A 34 13.30 12.46 -8.46
CA GLY A 34 13.46 11.56 -9.61
C GLY A 34 12.93 10.15 -9.34
N SER A 35 13.10 9.64 -8.12
CA SER A 35 12.68 8.31 -7.69
C SER A 35 11.20 8.25 -7.29
N THR A 36 10.71 9.23 -6.55
CA THR A 36 9.32 9.37 -6.12
C THR A 36 8.39 9.83 -7.23
N LYS A 37 8.94 10.37 -8.34
CA LYS A 37 8.25 10.97 -9.49
C LYS A 37 7.60 12.33 -9.21
N THR A 38 7.82 12.94 -8.06
CA THR A 38 7.39 14.31 -7.75
C THR A 38 8.06 15.36 -8.65
N GLY A 39 9.20 15.04 -9.24
CA GLY A 39 9.88 15.87 -10.24
C GLY A 39 9.03 16.19 -11.48
N GLU A 40 8.02 15.37 -11.80
CA GLU A 40 7.09 15.68 -12.88
C GLU A 40 6.19 16.87 -12.53
N PHE A 41 5.72 16.94 -11.28
CA PHE A 41 4.98 18.09 -10.77
C PHE A 41 5.86 19.36 -10.71
N ALA A 42 7.11 19.21 -10.24
CA ALA A 42 8.05 20.32 -10.13
C ALA A 42 8.32 21.02 -11.48
N LYS A 43 8.35 20.27 -12.58
CA LYS A 43 8.54 20.82 -13.95
C LYS A 43 7.38 21.71 -14.38
N VAL A 44 6.15 21.41 -13.95
CA VAL A 44 4.93 22.11 -14.37
C VAL A 44 4.54 23.22 -13.40
N PHE A 45 4.76 23.01 -12.10
CA PHE A 45 4.36 23.91 -11.02
C PHE A 45 5.52 24.17 -10.05
N PRO A 46 6.62 24.80 -10.51
CA PRO A 46 7.80 25.01 -9.67
C PRO A 46 7.52 25.88 -8.42
N GLU A 47 6.53 26.77 -8.47
CA GLU A 47 6.10 27.63 -7.35
C GLU A 47 5.31 26.90 -6.26
N ARG A 48 4.90 25.68 -6.53
CA ARG A 48 4.14 24.81 -5.61
C ARG A 48 4.88 23.53 -5.25
N PHE A 49 6.17 23.45 -5.62
CA PHE A 49 7.05 22.34 -5.32
C PHE A 49 8.18 22.77 -4.39
N PHE A 50 8.41 22.02 -3.32
CA PHE A 50 9.48 22.29 -2.36
C PHE A 50 10.33 21.05 -2.12
N ASN A 51 11.62 21.13 -2.48
CA ASN A 51 12.61 20.13 -2.09
C ASN A 51 13.21 20.53 -0.74
N MET A 52 13.00 19.70 0.28
CA MET A 52 13.43 19.96 1.66
C MET A 52 14.85 19.45 1.95
N GLY A 53 15.53 18.89 0.95
CA GLY A 53 16.78 18.17 1.15
C GLY A 53 16.59 16.84 1.87
N ILE A 54 17.69 16.18 2.24
CA ILE A 54 17.66 14.89 2.99
C ILE A 54 17.33 15.17 4.46
N ALA A 55 16.08 15.58 4.71
CA ALA A 55 15.61 16.05 6.02
C ALA A 55 14.13 15.69 6.24
N GLU A 56 13.82 14.41 6.38
CA GLU A 56 12.46 13.88 6.38
C GLU A 56 11.62 14.41 7.56
N GLN A 57 12.23 14.62 8.73
CA GLN A 57 11.55 15.24 9.87
C GLN A 57 11.13 16.68 9.54
N ASN A 58 12.01 17.46 8.92
CA ASN A 58 11.68 18.81 8.46
C ASN A 58 10.63 18.80 7.34
N LEU A 59 10.72 17.84 6.41
CA LEU A 59 9.71 17.64 5.36
C LEU A 59 8.31 17.55 5.96
N TYR A 60 8.09 16.61 6.90
CA TYR A 60 6.75 16.36 7.45
C TYR A 60 6.30 17.40 8.45
N ALA A 61 7.22 18.03 9.21
CA ALA A 61 6.89 19.17 10.07
C ALA A 61 6.43 20.38 9.25
N SER A 62 7.15 20.71 8.17
CA SER A 62 6.80 21.78 7.25
C SER A 62 5.51 21.50 6.50
N ALA A 63 5.31 20.24 6.05
CA ALA A 63 4.07 19.79 5.40
C ALA A 63 2.85 19.99 6.31
N ALA A 64 2.97 19.65 7.60
CA ALA A 64 1.92 19.88 8.58
C ALA A 64 1.58 21.39 8.73
N GLY A 65 2.60 22.24 8.87
CA GLY A 65 2.41 23.70 8.96
C GLY A 65 1.73 24.30 7.73
N ILE A 66 2.13 23.86 6.54
CA ILE A 66 1.51 24.31 5.27
C ILE A 66 0.06 23.79 5.19
N ALA A 67 -0.20 22.55 5.55
CA ALA A 67 -1.55 21.99 5.54
C ALA A 67 -2.49 22.74 6.50
N LEU A 68 -2.02 23.08 7.70
CA LEU A 68 -2.77 23.85 8.69
C LEU A 68 -3.08 25.30 8.23
N SER A 69 -2.38 25.80 7.20
CA SER A 69 -2.74 27.08 6.55
C SER A 69 -3.83 26.93 5.47
N GLY A 70 -4.46 25.76 5.33
CA GLY A 70 -5.56 25.48 4.40
C GLY A 70 -5.13 24.93 3.04
N LYS A 71 -3.91 24.37 2.95
CA LYS A 71 -3.42 23.71 1.74
C LYS A 71 -3.59 22.17 1.83
N VAL A 72 -3.63 21.52 0.68
CA VAL A 72 -3.47 20.06 0.57
C VAL A 72 -2.01 19.78 0.25
N VAL A 73 -1.34 18.96 1.05
CA VAL A 73 0.08 18.70 0.86
C VAL A 73 0.32 17.22 0.54
N CYS A 74 0.95 16.94 -0.60
CA CYS A 74 1.55 15.64 -0.90
C CYS A 74 3.04 15.70 -0.58
N ALA A 75 3.47 14.96 0.47
CA ALA A 75 4.86 14.95 0.93
C ALA A 75 5.47 13.57 0.69
N SER A 76 6.60 13.51 -0.01
CA SER A 76 7.17 12.27 -0.56
C SER A 76 8.61 12.04 -0.14
N THR A 77 8.90 10.81 0.22
CA THR A 77 10.23 10.21 0.38
C THR A 77 10.10 8.68 0.24
N PHE A 78 11.15 7.91 0.53
CA PHE A 78 11.02 6.46 0.62
C PHE A 78 10.25 6.04 1.87
N ALA A 79 9.54 4.91 1.78
CA ALA A 79 8.69 4.43 2.86
C ALA A 79 9.44 4.20 4.18
N MET A 80 10.68 3.67 4.09
CA MET A 80 11.54 3.50 5.27
C MET A 80 11.81 4.82 5.99
N PHE A 81 12.04 5.90 5.24
CA PHE A 81 12.38 7.19 5.83
C PHE A 81 11.13 7.95 6.30
N ALA A 82 9.99 7.80 5.61
CA ALA A 82 8.72 8.32 6.08
C ALA A 82 8.30 7.65 7.39
N ALA A 83 8.14 6.33 7.36
CA ALA A 83 7.61 5.55 8.48
C ALA A 83 8.60 5.39 9.63
N GLY A 84 9.90 5.25 9.33
CA GLY A 84 10.92 5.07 10.36
C GLY A 84 11.43 6.39 10.92
N ARG A 85 12.14 7.19 10.12
CA ARG A 85 12.84 8.40 10.59
C ARG A 85 11.91 9.51 11.06
N ALA A 86 10.77 9.69 10.39
CA ALA A 86 9.85 10.79 10.68
C ALA A 86 8.57 10.35 11.43
N PHE A 87 8.50 9.12 11.95
CA PHE A 87 7.31 8.58 12.57
C PHE A 87 6.71 9.49 13.65
N GLU A 88 7.54 9.98 14.57
CA GLU A 88 7.09 10.85 15.66
C GLU A 88 6.47 12.16 15.11
N ILE A 89 7.11 12.78 14.14
CA ILE A 89 6.64 14.01 13.51
C ILE A 89 5.31 13.75 12.77
N ILE A 90 5.20 12.65 12.03
CA ILE A 90 3.96 12.25 11.35
C ILE A 90 2.85 12.04 12.39
N ARG A 91 3.13 11.33 13.48
CA ARG A 91 2.18 11.08 14.55
C ARG A 91 1.68 12.36 15.22
N ASN A 92 2.60 13.24 15.62
CA ASN A 92 2.28 14.41 16.44
C ASN A 92 1.87 15.64 15.61
N SER A 93 2.60 15.91 14.53
CA SER A 93 2.34 17.12 13.72
C SER A 93 1.27 16.93 12.66
N ILE A 94 1.08 15.69 12.16
CA ILE A 94 0.09 15.38 11.11
C ILE A 94 -1.12 14.64 11.68
N GLY A 95 -0.91 13.50 12.34
CA GLY A 95 -2.00 12.67 12.86
C GLY A 95 -2.78 13.36 13.97
N TYR A 96 -2.11 13.84 15.02
CA TYR A 96 -2.75 14.47 16.16
C TYR A 96 -3.50 15.76 15.80
N THR A 97 -2.99 16.54 14.86
CA THR A 97 -3.62 17.77 14.38
C THR A 97 -4.65 17.54 13.28
N SER A 98 -4.77 16.31 12.78
CA SER A 98 -5.57 15.96 11.59
C SER A 98 -5.20 16.79 10.36
N ALA A 99 -3.93 17.15 10.19
CA ALA A 99 -3.47 17.98 9.09
C ALA A 99 -3.69 17.29 7.75
N ASN A 100 -4.12 18.05 6.75
CA ASN A 100 -4.42 17.55 5.39
C ASN A 100 -3.14 17.25 4.60
N VAL A 101 -2.36 16.27 5.08
CA VAL A 101 -1.11 15.81 4.47
C VAL A 101 -1.27 14.39 3.94
N LYS A 102 -0.93 14.19 2.67
CA LYS A 102 -0.82 12.88 2.02
C LYS A 102 0.64 12.48 2.03
N ILE A 103 0.98 11.50 2.86
CA ILE A 103 2.32 10.93 3.00
C ILE A 103 2.47 9.91 1.88
N CYS A 104 3.03 10.35 0.74
CA CYS A 104 3.16 9.51 -0.45
C CYS A 104 4.53 8.83 -0.44
N ALA A 105 4.58 7.66 0.20
CA ALA A 105 5.79 6.93 0.49
C ALA A 105 6.08 5.88 -0.58
N SER A 106 7.16 6.02 -1.33
CA SER A 106 7.56 5.07 -2.37
C SER A 106 8.65 4.10 -1.91
N HIS A 107 8.97 3.10 -2.73
CA HIS A 107 10.03 2.13 -2.43
C HIS A 107 9.77 1.37 -1.12
N ALA A 108 8.55 0.86 -0.94
CA ALA A 108 8.21 0.01 0.19
C ALA A 108 8.49 -1.46 -0.11
N GLY A 109 8.77 -2.25 0.91
CA GLY A 109 8.86 -3.71 0.85
C GLY A 109 10.17 -4.27 0.30
N ILE A 110 10.18 -5.57 0.01
CA ILE A 110 11.36 -6.33 -0.44
C ILE A 110 11.75 -5.98 -1.89
N THR A 111 10.77 -5.57 -2.71
CA THR A 111 10.97 -5.23 -4.12
C THR A 111 11.69 -3.90 -4.36
N VAL A 112 12.09 -3.21 -3.31
CA VAL A 112 13.14 -2.18 -3.39
C VAL A 112 14.40 -2.76 -4.02
N GLY A 113 14.70 -4.01 -3.71
CA GLY A 113 15.71 -4.78 -4.42
C GLY A 113 17.12 -4.48 -3.97
N GLU A 114 17.95 -4.01 -4.91
CA GLU A 114 19.40 -3.87 -4.76
C GLU A 114 19.84 -2.90 -3.67
N ASP A 115 19.00 -1.92 -3.31
CA ASP A 115 19.27 -0.94 -2.24
C ASP A 115 19.38 -1.62 -0.85
N GLY A 116 18.77 -2.80 -0.70
CA GLY A 116 18.96 -3.68 0.45
C GLY A 116 18.22 -3.28 1.71
N ALA A 117 18.53 -3.97 2.80
CA ALA A 117 17.81 -3.93 4.08
C ALA A 117 17.64 -2.53 4.68
N SER A 118 18.57 -1.62 4.46
CA SER A 118 18.49 -0.25 5.00
C SER A 118 17.42 0.62 4.32
N HIS A 119 16.95 0.23 3.13
CA HIS A 119 15.94 0.93 2.34
C HIS A 119 14.62 0.15 2.25
N GLN A 120 14.68 -1.17 2.38
CA GLN A 120 13.49 -2.01 2.49
C GLN A 120 12.79 -1.75 3.81
N THR A 121 11.47 -1.62 3.79
CA THR A 121 10.66 -1.51 5.01
C THR A 121 9.54 -2.54 5.00
N PHE A 122 9.33 -3.18 6.13
CA PHE A 122 8.26 -4.14 6.37
C PHE A 122 7.39 -3.74 7.55
N GLU A 123 7.58 -2.53 8.09
CA GLU A 123 6.95 -2.04 9.33
C GLU A 123 6.03 -0.85 9.07
N ASP A 124 6.07 -0.29 7.87
CA ASP A 124 5.41 0.97 7.54
C ASP A 124 3.88 0.93 7.69
N ILE A 125 3.23 -0.13 7.19
CA ILE A 125 1.78 -0.30 7.36
C ILE A 125 1.43 -0.43 8.84
N ALA A 126 2.16 -1.25 9.60
CA ALA A 126 1.94 -1.45 11.02
C ALA A 126 2.04 -0.12 11.80
N LEU A 127 3.10 0.64 11.56
CA LEU A 127 3.33 1.93 12.21
C LEU A 127 2.21 2.93 11.87
N MET A 128 1.84 3.06 10.60
CA MET A 128 0.83 4.02 10.17
C MET A 128 -0.58 3.63 10.61
N ARG A 129 -0.90 2.33 10.69
CA ARG A 129 -2.19 1.85 11.24
C ARG A 129 -2.41 2.27 12.68
N THR A 130 -1.36 2.37 13.49
CA THR A 130 -1.49 2.73 14.92
C THR A 130 -1.82 4.20 15.15
N ILE A 131 -1.61 5.09 14.17
CA ILE A 131 -1.88 6.51 14.30
C ILE A 131 -3.39 6.77 14.19
N PRO A 132 -4.05 7.35 15.22
CA PRO A 132 -5.48 7.70 15.15
C PRO A 132 -5.79 8.61 13.96
N GLY A 133 -6.90 8.36 13.25
CA GLY A 133 -7.33 9.16 12.11
C GLY A 133 -6.53 9.00 10.81
N MET A 134 -5.39 8.30 10.83
CA MET A 134 -4.59 8.04 9.63
C MET A 134 -5.30 7.06 8.70
N THR A 135 -5.51 7.45 7.45
CA THR A 135 -5.93 6.51 6.39
C THR A 135 -4.69 5.82 5.81
N VAL A 136 -4.75 4.49 5.59
CA VAL A 136 -3.61 3.70 5.06
C VAL A 136 -4.03 3.00 3.77
N ILE A 137 -3.34 3.35 2.68
CA ILE A 137 -3.67 2.94 1.30
C ILE A 137 -2.45 2.25 0.68
N ASN A 138 -2.67 1.08 0.07
CA ASN A 138 -1.64 0.30 -0.64
C ASN A 138 -2.21 -0.23 -1.97
N PRO A 139 -2.21 0.57 -3.05
CA PRO A 139 -2.79 0.18 -4.34
C PRO A 139 -1.99 -0.94 -5.01
N CYS A 140 -2.67 -1.81 -5.75
CA CYS A 140 -2.05 -2.99 -6.38
C CYS A 140 -1.50 -2.71 -7.79
N ASP A 141 -1.97 -1.67 -8.47
CA ASP A 141 -1.54 -1.33 -9.84
C ASP A 141 -1.62 0.18 -10.12
N GLY A 142 -1.28 0.59 -11.35
CA GLY A 142 -1.28 2.00 -11.74
C GLY A 142 -2.66 2.64 -11.76
N VAL A 143 -3.70 1.89 -12.16
CA VAL A 143 -5.09 2.40 -12.23
C VAL A 143 -5.66 2.60 -10.84
N SER A 144 -5.50 1.60 -9.96
CA SER A 144 -5.93 1.72 -8.56
C SER A 144 -5.17 2.83 -7.82
N ALA A 145 -3.85 2.97 -8.08
CA ALA A 145 -3.05 4.04 -7.52
C ALA A 145 -3.59 5.42 -7.91
N GLU A 146 -3.84 5.67 -9.19
CA GLU A 146 -4.36 6.94 -9.66
C GLU A 146 -5.70 7.29 -9.02
N LYS A 147 -6.66 6.34 -9.03
CA LYS A 147 -8.00 6.56 -8.48
C LYS A 147 -7.99 6.81 -6.97
N LEU A 148 -7.19 6.04 -6.23
CA LEU A 148 -7.10 6.16 -4.78
C LEU A 148 -6.35 7.44 -4.36
N ILE A 149 -5.33 7.86 -5.10
CA ILE A 149 -4.63 9.13 -4.86
C ILE A 149 -5.55 10.31 -5.09
N ARG A 150 -6.36 10.32 -6.16
CA ARG A 150 -7.36 11.36 -6.40
C ARG A 150 -8.36 11.46 -5.25
N GLN A 151 -8.89 10.34 -4.79
CA GLN A 151 -9.79 10.28 -3.64
C GLN A 151 -9.09 10.75 -2.34
N ALA A 152 -7.85 10.32 -2.13
CA ALA A 152 -7.06 10.75 -0.96
C ALA A 152 -6.85 12.27 -0.95
N VAL A 153 -6.54 12.89 -2.09
CA VAL A 153 -6.36 14.35 -2.19
C VAL A 153 -7.69 15.09 -1.98
N ALA A 154 -8.80 14.47 -2.33
CA ALA A 154 -10.13 15.10 -2.23
C ALA A 154 -10.70 15.12 -0.80
N PHE A 155 -10.34 14.18 0.10
CA PHE A 155 -10.80 14.22 1.47
C PHE A 155 -9.88 15.06 2.37
N ASP A 156 -10.43 15.67 3.41
CA ASP A 156 -9.67 16.40 4.42
C ASP A 156 -9.18 15.46 5.52
N GLY A 157 -7.87 15.50 5.80
CA GLY A 157 -7.23 14.66 6.80
C GLY A 157 -6.00 13.91 6.30
N PRO A 158 -5.29 13.21 7.20
CA PRO A 158 -4.04 12.54 6.89
C PRO A 158 -4.25 11.21 6.17
N ALA A 159 -3.39 10.92 5.18
CA ALA A 159 -3.32 9.62 4.54
C ALA A 159 -1.86 9.19 4.32
N TYR A 160 -1.59 7.92 4.56
CA TYR A 160 -0.37 7.23 4.15
C TYR A 160 -0.67 6.44 2.88
N ILE A 161 0.02 6.76 1.79
CA ILE A 161 -0.13 6.11 0.49
C ILE A 161 1.17 5.39 0.17
N ARG A 162 1.12 4.07 0.22
CA ARG A 162 2.25 3.18 -0.02
C ARG A 162 2.41 2.88 -1.49
N LEU A 163 3.58 3.18 -2.05
CA LEU A 163 3.84 3.03 -3.48
C LEU A 163 5.06 2.12 -3.73
N GLY A 164 4.95 1.25 -4.74
CA GLY A 164 6.01 0.34 -5.15
C GLY A 164 6.99 0.95 -6.16
N ARG A 165 8.24 0.47 -6.12
CA ARG A 165 9.27 0.73 -7.13
C ARG A 165 9.07 -0.14 -8.37
N ALA A 166 8.75 -1.42 -8.16
CA ALA A 166 8.62 -2.41 -9.22
C ALA A 166 7.38 -2.17 -10.10
N ALA A 167 7.50 -2.46 -11.40
CA ALA A 167 6.37 -2.47 -12.30
C ALA A 167 5.56 -3.75 -12.11
N VAL A 168 4.26 -3.60 -11.87
CA VAL A 168 3.30 -4.68 -11.63
C VAL A 168 2.30 -4.80 -12.77
N PRO A 169 1.68 -5.98 -12.98
CA PRO A 169 0.58 -6.12 -13.93
C PRO A 169 -0.56 -5.17 -13.62
N VAL A 170 -1.23 -4.67 -14.66
CA VAL A 170 -2.43 -3.84 -14.51
C VAL A 170 -3.65 -4.75 -14.52
N PHE A 171 -4.42 -4.75 -13.45
CA PHE A 171 -5.63 -5.56 -13.26
C PHE A 171 -6.90 -4.79 -13.52
N TYR A 172 -6.90 -3.51 -13.14
CA TYR A 172 -8.07 -2.65 -13.25
C TYR A 172 -8.12 -1.92 -14.58
N ASN A 173 -9.36 -1.67 -15.04
CA ASN A 173 -9.63 -0.80 -16.18
C ASN A 173 -10.03 0.60 -15.69
N GLU A 174 -9.94 1.58 -16.56
CA GLU A 174 -10.37 2.96 -16.29
C GLU A 174 -11.85 3.04 -15.84
N SER A 175 -12.70 2.13 -16.32
CA SER A 175 -14.13 2.06 -15.98
C SER A 175 -14.42 1.38 -14.64
N ASP A 176 -13.45 0.67 -14.05
CA ASP A 176 -13.67 -0.03 -12.79
C ASP A 176 -13.91 0.95 -11.64
N ASN A 177 -14.94 0.67 -10.85
CA ASN A 177 -15.18 1.43 -9.63
C ASN A 177 -14.25 0.94 -8.51
N ILE A 178 -13.36 1.82 -8.07
CA ILE A 178 -12.45 1.62 -6.93
C ILE A 178 -12.75 2.73 -5.95
N GLU A 179 -13.25 2.37 -4.78
CA GLU A 179 -13.68 3.30 -3.75
C GLU A 179 -12.82 3.15 -2.49
N LEU A 180 -12.30 4.25 -1.98
CA LEU A 180 -11.51 4.28 -0.76
C LEU A 180 -12.30 3.65 0.41
N GLY A 181 -11.67 2.73 1.13
CA GLY A 181 -12.30 2.01 2.24
C GLY A 181 -13.19 0.84 1.84
N LYS A 182 -13.27 0.51 0.53
CA LYS A 182 -14.03 -0.65 0.02
C LYS A 182 -13.11 -1.68 -0.60
N ALA A 183 -13.22 -2.91 -0.14
CA ALA A 183 -12.51 -4.04 -0.73
C ALA A 183 -13.08 -4.39 -2.13
N LYS A 184 -12.24 -4.94 -2.99
CA LYS A 184 -12.66 -5.33 -4.34
C LYS A 184 -12.43 -6.81 -4.59
N VAL A 185 -13.51 -7.56 -4.86
CA VAL A 185 -13.43 -8.94 -5.32
C VAL A 185 -12.87 -8.93 -6.74
N LEU A 186 -11.74 -9.61 -6.96
CA LEU A 186 -11.09 -9.78 -8.26
C LEU A 186 -11.37 -11.16 -8.87
N LYS A 187 -11.57 -12.16 -8.04
CA LYS A 187 -11.93 -13.52 -8.44
C LYS A 187 -12.86 -14.12 -7.39
N GLU A 188 -13.97 -14.68 -7.83
CA GLU A 188 -14.88 -15.43 -6.97
C GLU A 188 -14.32 -16.82 -6.66
N GLY A 189 -14.67 -17.35 -5.48
CA GLY A 189 -14.33 -18.70 -5.03
C GLY A 189 -15.10 -19.06 -3.76
N ASN A 190 -15.13 -20.36 -3.40
CA ASN A 190 -15.95 -20.84 -2.30
C ASN A 190 -15.17 -21.66 -1.25
N ASP A 191 -13.89 -22.03 -1.52
CA ASP A 191 -13.14 -22.93 -0.65
C ASP A 191 -12.23 -22.19 0.33
N VAL A 192 -11.64 -21.07 -0.10
CA VAL A 192 -10.73 -20.24 0.70
C VAL A 192 -10.76 -18.80 0.20
N THR A 193 -10.62 -17.83 1.10
CA THR A 193 -10.44 -16.42 0.72
C THR A 193 -8.99 -16.01 0.87
N ILE A 194 -8.44 -15.37 -0.18
CA ILE A 194 -7.13 -14.73 -0.18
C ILE A 194 -7.33 -13.23 -0.16
N PHE A 195 -7.08 -12.58 0.97
CA PHE A 195 -7.00 -11.13 1.07
C PHE A 195 -5.58 -10.69 0.74
N ALA A 196 -5.43 -9.92 -0.32
CA ALA A 196 -4.13 -9.43 -0.77
C ALA A 196 -4.09 -7.90 -0.82
N THR A 197 -2.90 -7.32 -0.74
CA THR A 197 -2.70 -5.87 -0.87
C THR A 197 -1.45 -5.53 -1.67
N GLY A 198 -1.47 -4.40 -2.38
CA GLY A 198 -0.32 -3.95 -3.15
C GLY A 198 0.13 -4.99 -4.18
N ILE A 199 1.44 -5.14 -4.36
CA ILE A 199 1.99 -6.05 -5.36
C ILE A 199 1.60 -7.52 -5.15
N MET A 200 1.25 -7.92 -3.92
CA MET A 200 0.86 -9.30 -3.62
C MET A 200 -0.50 -9.69 -4.20
N VAL A 201 -1.28 -8.74 -4.70
CA VAL A 201 -2.51 -9.02 -5.46
C VAL A 201 -2.19 -9.83 -6.75
N SER A 202 -1.09 -9.49 -7.44
CA SER A 202 -0.60 -10.26 -8.59
C SER A 202 -0.30 -11.71 -8.22
N GLU A 203 0.46 -11.91 -7.15
CA GLU A 203 0.83 -13.24 -6.67
C GLU A 203 -0.42 -14.04 -6.21
N ALA A 204 -1.40 -13.35 -5.60
CA ALA A 204 -2.66 -13.98 -5.18
C ALA A 204 -3.52 -14.44 -6.37
N MET A 205 -3.56 -13.65 -7.44
CA MET A 205 -4.28 -14.04 -8.66
C MET A 205 -3.63 -15.26 -9.34
N ASP A 206 -2.30 -15.28 -9.43
CA ASP A 206 -1.56 -16.41 -9.99
C ASP A 206 -1.71 -17.67 -9.11
N ALA A 207 -1.69 -17.51 -7.79
CA ALA A 207 -1.95 -18.60 -6.84
C ALA A 207 -3.37 -19.17 -6.99
N ALA A 208 -4.39 -18.31 -7.11
CA ALA A 208 -5.77 -18.72 -7.28
C ALA A 208 -6.01 -19.44 -8.63
N ASN A 209 -5.26 -19.12 -9.67
CA ASN A 209 -5.30 -19.86 -10.93
C ASN A 209 -4.68 -21.24 -10.78
N SER A 210 -3.51 -21.35 -10.14
CA SER A 210 -2.85 -22.64 -9.86
C SER A 210 -3.70 -23.53 -8.96
N LEU A 211 -4.37 -22.97 -7.95
CA LEU A 211 -5.29 -23.71 -7.07
C LEU A 211 -6.50 -24.25 -7.82
N ALA A 212 -7.05 -23.49 -8.78
CA ALA A 212 -8.17 -23.93 -9.60
C ALA A 212 -7.84 -25.15 -10.45
N ASP A 213 -6.61 -25.25 -10.98
CA ASP A 213 -6.12 -26.43 -11.70
C ASP A 213 -6.06 -27.68 -10.81
N GLU A 214 -6.04 -27.50 -9.48
CA GLU A 214 -6.07 -28.56 -8.47
C GLU A 214 -7.48 -28.76 -7.84
N GLY A 215 -8.49 -28.05 -8.35
CA GLY A 215 -9.86 -28.17 -7.88
C GLY A 215 -10.19 -27.38 -6.61
N ILE A 216 -9.37 -26.37 -6.24
CA ILE A 216 -9.61 -25.48 -5.12
C ILE A 216 -10.02 -24.11 -5.66
N GLU A 217 -11.26 -23.68 -5.37
CA GLU A 217 -11.80 -22.40 -5.79
C GLU A 217 -11.50 -21.29 -4.78
N ALA A 218 -10.37 -20.61 -4.98
CA ALA A 218 -9.97 -19.49 -4.14
C ALA A 218 -10.62 -18.18 -4.58
N GLU A 219 -11.27 -17.49 -3.63
CA GLU A 219 -11.68 -16.10 -3.78
C GLU A 219 -10.48 -15.19 -3.57
N VAL A 220 -10.30 -14.19 -4.46
CA VAL A 220 -9.23 -13.18 -4.30
C VAL A 220 -9.85 -11.80 -4.13
N ILE A 221 -9.48 -11.12 -3.06
CA ILE A 221 -9.97 -9.78 -2.72
C ILE A 221 -8.79 -8.84 -2.53
N ASP A 222 -8.80 -7.74 -3.30
CA ASP A 222 -7.86 -6.62 -3.12
C ASP A 222 -8.30 -5.74 -1.94
N ILE A 223 -7.47 -5.70 -0.91
CA ILE A 223 -7.61 -4.81 0.25
C ILE A 223 -6.66 -3.62 0.05
N HIS A 224 -6.97 -2.77 -0.92
CA HIS A 224 -6.17 -1.57 -1.21
C HIS A 224 -6.24 -0.49 -0.12
N THR A 225 -7.24 -0.53 0.76
CA THR A 225 -7.36 0.34 1.94
C THR A 225 -7.31 -0.50 3.20
N ILE A 226 -6.20 -0.39 3.94
CA ILE A 226 -5.98 -1.19 5.15
C ILE A 226 -6.58 -0.49 6.37
N LYS A 227 -6.70 0.84 6.30
CA LYS A 227 -7.40 1.65 7.31
C LYS A 227 -8.08 2.85 6.64
N PRO A 228 -9.42 3.04 6.78
CA PRO A 228 -10.34 2.08 7.43
C PRO A 228 -10.44 0.76 6.66
N LEU A 229 -10.58 -0.33 7.39
CA LEU A 229 -10.75 -1.66 6.81
C LEU A 229 -12.20 -1.87 6.37
N ASP A 230 -12.45 -2.53 5.25
CA ASP A 230 -13.80 -2.96 4.87
C ASP A 230 -14.20 -4.21 5.69
N GLU A 231 -14.56 -3.98 6.96
CA GLU A 231 -14.90 -5.04 7.91
C GLU A 231 -16.04 -5.93 7.41
N LYS A 232 -17.03 -5.31 6.74
CA LYS A 232 -18.20 -6.04 6.22
C LYS A 232 -17.77 -7.04 5.13
N ALA A 233 -17.02 -6.60 4.14
CA ALA A 233 -16.56 -7.47 3.06
C ALA A 233 -15.69 -8.62 3.59
N ILE A 234 -14.79 -8.35 4.54
CA ILE A 234 -13.93 -9.37 5.14
C ILE A 234 -14.75 -10.41 5.92
N ILE A 235 -15.71 -9.99 6.74
CA ILE A 235 -16.54 -10.91 7.51
C ILE A 235 -17.44 -11.75 6.58
N GLU A 236 -18.05 -11.15 5.56
CA GLU A 236 -18.90 -11.86 4.60
C GLU A 236 -18.11 -12.92 3.84
N SER A 237 -16.92 -12.59 3.36
CA SER A 237 -16.04 -13.50 2.65
C SER A 237 -15.50 -14.62 3.54
N ALA A 238 -15.03 -14.28 4.74
CA ALA A 238 -14.55 -15.28 5.70
C ALA A 238 -15.67 -16.23 6.14
N ARG A 239 -16.92 -15.75 6.22
CA ARG A 239 -18.10 -16.60 6.52
C ARG A 239 -18.42 -17.54 5.36
N LYS A 240 -18.27 -17.08 4.12
CA LYS A 240 -18.53 -17.86 2.90
C LYS A 240 -17.57 -19.04 2.79
N THR A 241 -16.29 -18.80 2.97
CA THR A 241 -15.25 -19.82 2.72
C THR A 241 -14.77 -20.57 3.96
N GLY A 242 -14.88 -19.97 5.15
CA GLY A 242 -14.43 -20.56 6.41
C GLY A 242 -12.91 -20.62 6.60
N LEU A 243 -12.11 -20.29 5.58
CA LEU A 243 -10.65 -20.33 5.56
C LEU A 243 -10.10 -19.05 4.96
N VAL A 244 -9.09 -18.46 5.58
CA VAL A 244 -8.50 -17.18 5.15
C VAL A 244 -6.98 -17.28 5.00
N VAL A 245 -6.46 -16.73 3.90
CA VAL A 245 -5.03 -16.46 3.72
C VAL A 245 -4.89 -14.94 3.49
N THR A 246 -3.91 -14.31 4.13
CA THR A 246 -3.54 -12.93 3.81
C THR A 246 -2.20 -12.91 3.08
N ALA A 247 -2.04 -11.99 2.11
CA ALA A 247 -0.82 -11.84 1.34
C ALA A 247 -0.42 -10.36 1.25
N GLU A 248 0.76 -10.04 1.79
CA GLU A 248 1.29 -8.68 1.87
C GLU A 248 2.81 -8.63 1.72
N GLU A 249 3.33 -7.63 1.04
CA GLU A 249 4.76 -7.33 0.97
C GLU A 249 5.18 -6.48 2.18
N HIS A 250 4.95 -7.02 3.35
CA HIS A 250 5.14 -6.38 4.65
C HIS A 250 5.37 -7.47 5.69
N SER A 251 5.83 -7.12 6.89
CA SER A 251 5.85 -8.06 8.00
C SER A 251 4.46 -8.63 8.26
N ILE A 252 4.37 -9.92 8.54
CA ILE A 252 3.11 -10.54 9.01
C ILE A 252 2.65 -9.97 10.35
N ILE A 253 3.54 -9.22 11.05
CA ILE A 253 3.26 -8.59 12.33
C ILE A 253 2.70 -7.17 12.08
N GLY A 254 1.43 -6.97 12.38
CA GLY A 254 0.80 -5.65 12.41
C GLY A 254 0.36 -5.07 11.06
N GLY A 255 0.65 -5.73 9.92
CA GLY A 255 0.22 -5.32 8.59
C GLY A 255 -1.24 -5.67 8.29
N LEU A 256 -1.53 -6.06 7.03
CA LEU A 256 -2.85 -6.53 6.59
C LEU A 256 -3.28 -7.78 7.36
N GLY A 257 -2.39 -8.78 7.48
CA GLY A 257 -2.67 -10.01 8.21
C GLY A 257 -3.05 -9.75 9.66
N GLY A 258 -2.34 -8.83 10.33
CA GLY A 258 -2.68 -8.37 11.67
C GLY A 258 -4.07 -7.71 11.71
N ALA A 259 -4.39 -6.81 10.78
CA ALA A 259 -5.69 -6.13 10.71
C ALA A 259 -6.86 -7.10 10.54
N VAL A 260 -6.71 -8.06 9.63
CA VAL A 260 -7.74 -9.10 9.39
C VAL A 260 -7.88 -10.03 10.61
N ALA A 261 -6.76 -10.44 11.22
CA ALA A 261 -6.79 -11.27 12.42
C ALA A 261 -7.45 -10.58 13.62
N GLU A 262 -7.14 -9.31 13.85
CA GLU A 262 -7.76 -8.47 14.88
C GLU A 262 -9.29 -8.39 14.69
N LEU A 263 -9.76 -8.20 13.45
CA LEU A 263 -11.18 -8.17 13.12
C LEU A 263 -11.83 -9.55 13.33
N LEU A 264 -11.28 -10.58 12.70
CA LEU A 264 -11.87 -11.92 12.72
C LEU A 264 -11.86 -12.54 14.13
N SER A 265 -10.87 -12.24 14.96
CA SER A 265 -10.84 -12.72 16.34
C SER A 265 -12.00 -12.20 17.19
N ARG A 266 -12.53 -11.00 16.88
CA ARG A 266 -13.67 -10.39 17.59
C ARG A 266 -15.01 -10.80 17.02
N GLU A 267 -15.12 -10.84 15.68
CA GLU A 267 -16.42 -10.91 14.99
C GLU A 267 -16.75 -12.32 14.44
N LEU A 268 -15.73 -13.05 13.98
CA LEU A 268 -15.90 -14.36 13.35
C LEU A 268 -14.59 -15.15 13.42
N PRO A 269 -14.26 -15.81 14.56
CA PRO A 269 -13.03 -16.57 14.69
C PRO A 269 -12.85 -17.57 13.54
N THR A 270 -11.83 -17.35 12.72
CA THR A 270 -11.61 -18.07 11.47
C THR A 270 -10.18 -18.59 11.41
N LYS A 271 -9.97 -19.81 10.89
CA LYS A 271 -8.62 -20.35 10.66
C LYS A 271 -7.90 -19.54 9.59
N MET A 272 -6.72 -19.03 9.92
CA MET A 272 -5.96 -18.15 9.04
C MET A 272 -4.52 -18.61 8.83
N ALA A 273 -3.95 -18.26 7.66
CA ALA A 273 -2.52 -18.25 7.41
C ALA A 273 -2.11 -16.89 6.84
N MET A 274 -0.86 -16.47 7.09
CA MET A 274 -0.33 -15.19 6.66
C MET A 274 0.91 -15.40 5.80
N VAL A 275 0.91 -14.83 4.60
CA VAL A 275 2.04 -14.78 3.67
C VAL A 275 2.56 -13.36 3.62
N GLY A 276 3.82 -13.19 3.97
CA GLY A 276 4.53 -11.91 4.07
C GLY A 276 5.91 -12.11 4.66
N GLN A 277 6.63 -11.02 4.89
CA GLN A 277 7.94 -11.06 5.51
C GLN A 277 7.84 -11.67 6.92
N GLN A 278 8.58 -12.72 7.15
CA GLN A 278 8.71 -13.31 8.48
C GLN A 278 9.61 -12.39 9.34
N ASP A 279 9.77 -12.71 10.61
CA ASP A 279 10.55 -11.90 11.56
C ASP A 279 12.06 -11.90 11.22
N THR A 280 12.40 -11.31 10.05
CA THR A 280 13.76 -11.20 9.53
C THR A 280 13.93 -9.88 8.76
N PHE A 281 15.15 -9.36 8.71
CA PHE A 281 15.50 -8.27 7.79
C PHE A 281 15.62 -8.80 6.36
N GLY A 282 15.46 -7.89 5.38
CA GLY A 282 15.79 -8.18 3.99
C GLY A 282 17.28 -8.09 3.68
N GLU A 283 17.62 -8.09 2.40
CA GLU A 283 18.98 -7.99 1.89
C GLU A 283 19.00 -7.41 0.47
N SER A 284 20.17 -7.10 -0.06
CA SER A 284 20.33 -6.68 -1.46
C SER A 284 20.16 -7.86 -2.40
N GLY A 285 19.40 -7.68 -3.47
CA GLY A 285 19.17 -8.70 -4.49
C GLY A 285 18.20 -8.23 -5.56
N LYS A 286 17.93 -9.07 -6.56
CA LYS A 286 16.89 -8.75 -7.53
C LYS A 286 15.50 -8.97 -6.92
N PRO A 287 14.52 -8.11 -7.21
CA PRO A 287 13.18 -8.19 -6.61
C PRO A 287 12.55 -9.59 -6.67
N GLU A 288 12.61 -10.26 -7.83
CA GLU A 288 12.01 -11.59 -7.99
C GLU A 288 12.73 -12.68 -7.18
N GLU A 289 14.08 -12.64 -7.12
CA GLU A 289 14.88 -13.55 -6.31
C GLU A 289 14.60 -13.37 -4.81
N LEU A 290 14.42 -12.12 -4.39
CA LEU A 290 14.09 -11.78 -3.01
C LEU A 290 12.67 -12.23 -2.64
N LYS A 291 11.66 -12.00 -3.50
CA LYS A 291 10.29 -12.52 -3.26
C LYS A 291 10.30 -14.03 -3.07
N GLU A 292 11.02 -14.77 -3.91
CA GLU A 292 11.12 -16.23 -3.80
C GLU A 292 11.80 -16.61 -2.49
N LYS A 293 12.95 -16.04 -2.18
CA LYS A 293 13.73 -16.35 -0.98
C LYS A 293 12.96 -16.09 0.33
N TYR A 294 12.17 -15.02 0.36
CA TYR A 294 11.44 -14.59 1.55
C TYR A 294 9.98 -15.05 1.59
N GLY A 295 9.60 -15.96 0.69
CA GLY A 295 8.30 -16.62 0.76
C GLY A 295 7.11 -15.75 0.32
N MET A 296 7.32 -14.82 -0.61
CA MET A 296 6.30 -13.86 -1.07
C MET A 296 5.98 -14.04 -2.56
N THR A 297 5.80 -15.29 -3.00
CA THR A 297 5.38 -15.62 -4.37
C THR A 297 4.06 -16.41 -4.38
N SER A 298 3.45 -16.53 -5.54
CA SER A 298 2.22 -17.31 -5.74
C SER A 298 2.35 -18.75 -5.24
N HIS A 299 3.53 -19.38 -5.41
CA HIS A 299 3.80 -20.72 -4.90
C HIS A 299 3.63 -20.79 -3.37
N HIS A 300 4.16 -19.83 -2.63
CA HIS A 300 4.04 -19.81 -1.16
C HIS A 300 2.60 -19.54 -0.68
N ILE A 301 1.83 -18.78 -1.45
CA ILE A 301 0.38 -18.61 -1.20
C ILE A 301 -0.35 -19.94 -1.39
N VAL A 302 -0.05 -20.68 -2.47
CA VAL A 302 -0.60 -22.02 -2.72
C VAL A 302 -0.27 -22.98 -1.57
N GLU A 303 0.98 -22.99 -1.11
CA GLU A 303 1.39 -23.82 0.04
C GLU A 303 0.64 -23.43 1.33
N ALA A 304 0.47 -22.13 1.59
CA ALA A 304 -0.27 -21.64 2.74
C ALA A 304 -1.75 -22.08 2.69
N VAL A 305 -2.40 -21.98 1.54
CA VAL A 305 -3.77 -22.47 1.33
C VAL A 305 -3.85 -23.98 1.58
N LYS A 306 -3.00 -24.79 0.95
CA LYS A 306 -2.98 -26.24 1.13
C LYS A 306 -2.73 -26.68 2.58
N LYS A 307 -1.95 -25.90 3.32
CA LYS A 307 -1.68 -26.16 4.75
C LYS A 307 -2.91 -25.94 5.63
N ILE A 308 -3.74 -24.96 5.32
CA ILE A 308 -4.94 -24.70 6.15
C ILE A 308 -6.15 -25.50 5.71
N CYS A 309 -6.21 -25.99 4.46
CA CYS A 309 -7.28 -26.88 3.96
C CYS A 309 -7.19 -28.31 4.51
N LYS A 310 -6.04 -28.69 5.06
CA LYS A 310 -5.85 -29.99 5.76
C LYS A 310 -6.38 -29.92 7.19
#